data_5d6c431f00f39ed97ccf63af4ab19826
#
_entry.id   5d6c431f00f39ed97ccf63af4ab19826
#
_cell.length_a   1.000
_cell.length_b   1.000
_cell.length_c   1.000
_cell.angle_alpha   90.00
_cell.angle_beta   90.00
_cell.angle_gamma   90.00
#
_symmetry.space_group_name_H-M   'P 1'
#
loop_
_entity.id
_entity.type
_entity.pdbx_description
1 polymer ?
#
loop_
_entity_poly.entity_id
_entity_poly.type
_entity_poly.pdbx_seq_one_letter_code
_entity_poly.pdbx_strand_id
1 'polypeptide(L)'
;MNNAKRPELATPVVFAPSDEALQDLRNSDSVWAKADLLDTQLEALINVRDPRRLADAEERAKRIAQLRSTPSCSRWVYYPWSGQLVHILGPELYEELRLARNRHKITAQEQRTLTSITVGIVGLSVGNAIATTLALEGVGGHLKLADHDHLDTSNIN
;
A
#
# COMPACT_ATOMS: atom_id res chain seq x y z
N MET A 1 -22.19 -31.52 -8.18
CA MET A 1 -21.21 -30.61 -7.51
C MET A 1 -21.22 -29.32 -8.29
N ASN A 2 -21.84 -28.30 -7.72
CA ASN A 2 -22.04 -27.01 -8.38
C ASN A 2 -20.72 -26.24 -8.34
N ASN A 3 -20.07 -26.09 -9.51
CA ASN A 3 -18.84 -25.35 -9.66
C ASN A 3 -19.17 -23.84 -9.68
N ALA A 4 -19.66 -23.34 -8.54
CA ALA A 4 -19.88 -21.91 -8.36
C ALA A 4 -18.52 -21.22 -8.56
N LYS A 5 -18.37 -20.47 -9.67
CA LYS A 5 -17.25 -19.57 -9.89
C LYS A 5 -17.01 -18.79 -8.60
N ARG A 6 -15.83 -18.96 -7.99
CA ARG A 6 -15.44 -18.10 -6.85
C ARG A 6 -15.65 -16.66 -7.29
N PRO A 7 -16.32 -15.84 -6.49
CA PRO A 7 -16.41 -14.43 -6.82
C PRO A 7 -14.99 -13.90 -7.00
N GLU A 8 -14.76 -13.25 -8.12
CA GLU A 8 -13.47 -12.60 -8.40
C GLU A 8 -13.25 -11.58 -7.28
N LEU A 9 -12.25 -11.83 -6.43
CA LEU A 9 -11.92 -10.90 -5.36
C LEU A 9 -11.57 -9.57 -6.03
N ALA A 10 -12.35 -8.54 -5.74
CA ALA A 10 -12.07 -7.22 -6.24
C ALA A 10 -10.69 -6.77 -5.73
N THR A 11 -9.73 -6.70 -6.64
CA THR A 11 -8.37 -6.22 -6.33
C THR A 11 -8.24 -4.76 -6.72
N PRO A 12 -7.40 -3.98 -6.01
CA PRO A 12 -7.07 -2.64 -6.47
C PRO A 12 -6.43 -2.69 -7.85
N VAL A 13 -6.79 -1.73 -8.70
CA VAL A 13 -6.16 -1.57 -10.02
C VAL A 13 -5.14 -0.44 -9.93
N VAL A 14 -3.90 -0.73 -10.33
CA VAL A 14 -2.78 0.21 -10.21
C VAL A 14 -2.38 0.71 -11.59
N PHE A 15 -2.29 2.03 -11.75
CA PHE A 15 -1.93 2.70 -12.99
C PHE A 15 -0.64 3.50 -12.82
N ALA A 16 0.19 3.51 -13.85
CA ALA A 16 1.20 4.55 -13.99
C ALA A 16 0.52 5.89 -14.37
N PRO A 17 1.11 7.05 -14.02
CA PRO A 17 0.53 8.34 -14.39
C PRO A 17 0.33 8.55 -15.90
N SER A 18 1.11 7.83 -16.71
CA SER A 18 1.08 7.88 -18.18
C SER A 18 0.08 6.91 -18.83
N ASP A 19 -0.60 6.07 -18.07
CA ASP A 19 -1.50 5.05 -18.62
C ASP A 19 -2.74 5.69 -19.25
N GLU A 20 -3.04 5.36 -20.49
CA GLU A 20 -4.22 5.86 -21.20
C GLU A 20 -5.51 5.44 -20.51
N ALA A 21 -5.58 4.19 -20.05
CA ALA A 21 -6.72 3.67 -19.31
C ALA A 21 -7.05 4.45 -18.03
N LEU A 22 -6.05 5.13 -17.43
CA LEU A 22 -6.27 6.01 -16.29
C LEU A 22 -7.10 7.25 -16.68
N GLN A 23 -6.90 7.80 -17.87
CA GLN A 23 -7.65 8.97 -18.33
C GLN A 23 -9.12 8.62 -18.56
N ASP A 24 -9.38 7.47 -19.17
CA ASP A 24 -10.74 6.96 -19.38
C ASP A 24 -11.43 6.70 -18.04
N LEU A 25 -10.73 6.07 -17.11
CA LEU A 25 -11.26 5.82 -15.77
C LEU A 25 -11.58 7.11 -15.01
N ARG A 26 -10.71 8.13 -15.08
CA ARG A 26 -10.92 9.44 -14.43
C ARG A 26 -12.20 10.15 -14.86
N ASN A 27 -12.63 9.90 -16.12
CA ASN A 27 -13.80 10.50 -16.71
C ASN A 27 -15.05 9.60 -16.61
N SER A 28 -14.90 8.41 -16.05
CA SER A 28 -16.00 7.45 -15.91
C SER A 28 -16.84 7.70 -14.66
N ASP A 29 -18.11 7.33 -14.70
CA ASP A 29 -19.03 7.35 -13.57
C ASP A 29 -18.66 6.32 -12.46
N SER A 30 -17.69 5.45 -12.76
CA SER A 30 -17.19 4.47 -11.78
C SER A 30 -16.32 5.10 -10.69
N VAL A 31 -15.80 6.31 -10.92
CA VAL A 31 -14.99 7.06 -9.97
C VAL A 31 -15.80 8.20 -9.37
N TRP A 32 -16.22 8.03 -8.13
CA TRP A 32 -17.03 9.00 -7.39
C TRP A 32 -16.27 9.69 -6.24
N ALA A 33 -15.04 9.23 -5.93
CA ALA A 33 -14.16 9.93 -5.00
C ALA A 33 -12.72 9.92 -5.54
N LYS A 34 -12.07 11.08 -5.53
CA LYS A 34 -10.67 11.26 -5.93
C LYS A 34 -9.89 11.89 -4.78
N ALA A 35 -8.70 11.34 -4.49
CA ALA A 35 -7.79 11.90 -3.52
C ALA A 35 -6.37 11.97 -4.11
N ASP A 36 -5.74 13.14 -4.03
CA ASP A 36 -4.32 13.30 -4.35
C ASP A 36 -3.54 13.47 -3.05
N LEU A 37 -2.79 12.44 -2.68
CA LEU A 37 -1.99 12.40 -1.45
C LEU A 37 -0.49 12.51 -1.75
N LEU A 38 -0.10 12.63 -3.03
CA LEU A 38 1.30 12.55 -3.41
C LEU A 38 2.16 13.62 -2.73
N ASP A 39 1.72 14.87 -2.71
CA ASP A 39 2.48 15.97 -2.12
C ASP A 39 2.68 15.79 -0.63
N THR A 40 1.62 15.45 0.08
CA THR A 40 1.68 15.17 1.52
C THR A 40 2.62 14.00 1.82
N GLN A 41 2.60 12.95 0.99
CA GLN A 41 3.47 11.79 1.18
C GLN A 41 4.93 12.10 0.83
N LEU A 42 5.21 12.91 -0.20
CA LEU A 42 6.57 13.37 -0.52
C LEU A 42 7.16 14.20 0.62
N GLU A 43 6.39 15.13 1.17
CA GLU A 43 6.79 15.91 2.34
C GLU A 43 7.10 15.00 3.54
N ALA A 44 6.23 14.04 3.81
CA ALA A 44 6.43 13.07 4.89
C ALA A 44 7.70 12.23 4.65
N LEU A 45 7.96 11.80 3.41
CA LEU A 45 9.16 11.04 3.05
C LEU A 45 10.44 11.86 3.26
N ILE A 46 10.45 13.15 2.87
CA ILE A 46 11.59 14.02 3.14
C ILE A 46 11.82 14.17 4.65
N ASN A 47 10.75 14.30 5.46
CA ASN A 47 10.89 14.35 6.92
C ASN A 47 11.48 13.05 7.49
N VAL A 48 11.15 11.89 6.93
CA VAL A 48 11.73 10.60 7.31
C VAL A 48 13.22 10.51 6.96
N ARG A 49 13.62 11.06 5.82
CA ARG A 49 15.02 11.06 5.33
C ARG A 49 15.87 12.12 6.02
N ASP A 50 15.25 13.19 6.48
CA ASP A 50 15.92 14.30 7.20
C ASP A 50 15.21 14.59 8.54
N PRO A 51 15.31 13.67 9.52
CA PRO A 51 14.59 13.79 10.80
C PRO A 51 15.09 14.97 11.65
N ARG A 52 16.32 15.43 11.42
CA ARG A 52 16.88 16.61 12.11
C ARG A 52 16.52 17.93 11.44
N ARG A 53 15.83 17.87 10.29
CA ARG A 53 15.44 19.03 9.47
C ARG A 53 16.63 19.96 9.16
N LEU A 54 17.75 19.38 8.78
CA LEU A 54 18.97 20.14 8.45
C LEU A 54 18.86 20.85 7.10
N ALA A 55 18.07 20.30 6.18
CA ALA A 55 17.80 20.93 4.90
C ALA A 55 16.84 22.12 5.06
N ASP A 56 17.20 23.25 4.47
CA ASP A 56 16.32 24.42 4.37
C ASP A 56 15.15 24.19 3.39
N ALA A 57 14.29 25.19 3.23
CA ALA A 57 13.11 25.09 2.37
C ALA A 57 13.47 24.89 0.89
N GLU A 58 14.55 25.53 0.42
CA GLU A 58 15.00 25.42 -0.97
C GLU A 58 15.55 24.03 -1.28
N GLU A 59 16.41 23.51 -0.43
CA GLU A 59 16.96 22.16 -0.57
C GLU A 59 15.86 21.08 -0.47
N ARG A 60 14.88 21.27 0.41
CA ARG A 60 13.72 20.37 0.52
C ARG A 60 12.90 20.37 -0.77
N ALA A 61 12.59 21.54 -1.31
CA ALA A 61 11.87 21.67 -2.58
C ALA A 61 12.61 21.00 -3.73
N LYS A 62 13.95 21.15 -3.79
CA LYS A 62 14.82 20.52 -4.77
C LYS A 62 14.77 18.99 -4.67
N ARG A 63 14.85 18.43 -3.46
CA ARG A 63 14.73 16.97 -3.24
C ARG A 63 13.38 16.44 -3.67
N ILE A 64 12.28 17.13 -3.37
CA ILE A 64 10.93 16.76 -3.81
C ILE A 64 10.86 16.80 -5.34
N ALA A 65 11.36 17.85 -5.99
CA ALA A 65 11.38 17.97 -7.44
C ALA A 65 12.18 16.84 -8.10
N GLN A 66 13.32 16.46 -7.52
CA GLN A 66 14.11 15.33 -7.99
C GLN A 66 13.37 14.01 -7.90
N LEU A 67 12.64 13.75 -6.80
CA LEU A 67 11.81 12.55 -6.67
C LEU A 67 10.70 12.53 -7.72
N ARG A 68 10.02 13.66 -7.93
CA ARG A 68 8.93 13.79 -8.93
C ARG A 68 9.38 13.53 -10.35
N SER A 69 10.64 13.82 -10.68
CA SER A 69 11.17 13.58 -12.03
C SER A 69 11.40 12.10 -12.34
N THR A 70 11.31 11.21 -11.34
CA THR A 70 11.45 9.77 -11.57
C THR A 70 10.12 9.15 -12.03
N PRO A 71 10.12 8.32 -13.09
CA PRO A 71 8.89 7.68 -13.60
C PRO A 71 8.19 6.78 -12.59
N SER A 72 8.94 6.26 -11.61
CA SER A 72 8.41 5.40 -10.55
C SER A 72 7.92 6.17 -9.31
N CYS A 73 7.97 7.52 -9.33
CA CYS A 73 7.64 8.34 -8.17
C CYS A 73 6.23 8.10 -7.64
N SER A 74 5.26 7.92 -8.51
CA SER A 74 3.86 7.82 -8.10
C SER A 74 3.07 6.77 -8.86
N ARG A 75 1.91 6.41 -8.31
CA ARG A 75 0.90 5.55 -8.90
C ARG A 75 -0.49 6.09 -8.57
N TRP A 76 -1.42 5.81 -9.48
CA TRP A 76 -2.85 5.94 -9.23
C TRP A 76 -3.41 4.56 -8.89
N VAL A 77 -4.16 4.48 -7.79
CA VAL A 77 -4.77 3.23 -7.31
C VAL A 77 -6.27 3.41 -7.30
N TYR A 78 -6.97 2.57 -8.05
CA TYR A 78 -8.42 2.52 -8.08
C TYR A 78 -8.92 1.35 -7.25
N TYR A 79 -9.88 1.61 -6.39
CA TYR A 79 -10.56 0.63 -5.55
C TYR A 79 -11.98 0.39 -6.07
N PRO A 80 -12.21 -0.64 -6.92
CA PRO A 80 -13.51 -0.84 -7.59
C PRO A 80 -14.70 -0.96 -6.64
N TRP A 81 -14.49 -1.56 -5.47
CA TRP A 81 -15.55 -1.77 -4.48
C TRP A 81 -15.99 -0.49 -3.75
N SER A 82 -15.24 0.57 -3.81
CA SER A 82 -15.52 1.85 -3.17
C SER A 82 -15.55 3.02 -4.15
N GLY A 83 -15.26 2.77 -5.43
CA GLY A 83 -15.21 3.82 -6.45
C GLY A 83 -14.17 4.92 -6.19
N GLN A 84 -13.17 4.64 -5.35
CA GLN A 84 -12.13 5.60 -4.98
C GLN A 84 -10.93 5.49 -5.91
N LEU A 85 -10.43 6.63 -6.37
CA LEU A 85 -9.21 6.76 -7.13
C LEU A 85 -8.22 7.63 -6.36
N VAL A 86 -7.07 7.06 -5.97
CA VAL A 86 -6.11 7.71 -5.07
C VAL A 86 -4.74 7.83 -5.76
N HIS A 87 -4.14 9.02 -5.71
CA HIS A 87 -2.78 9.27 -6.17
C HIS A 87 -1.82 9.18 -4.99
N ILE A 88 -0.86 8.28 -5.05
CA ILE A 88 0.09 7.98 -3.97
C ILE A 88 1.51 7.79 -4.50
N LEU A 89 2.48 7.70 -3.60
CA LEU A 89 3.85 7.30 -3.92
C LEU A 89 3.88 5.97 -4.66
N GLY A 90 4.88 5.81 -5.52
CA GLY A 90 5.19 4.52 -6.15
C GLY A 90 5.66 3.49 -5.12
N PRO A 91 5.67 2.18 -5.50
CA PRO A 91 5.83 1.09 -4.54
C PRO A 91 7.02 1.22 -3.60
N GLU A 92 8.20 1.53 -4.12
CA GLU A 92 9.43 1.58 -3.34
C GLU A 92 9.42 2.75 -2.35
N LEU A 93 8.98 3.93 -2.79
CA LEU A 93 8.89 5.12 -1.94
C LEU A 93 7.77 5.00 -0.91
N TYR A 94 6.66 4.37 -1.31
CA TYR A 94 5.54 4.09 -0.42
C TYR A 94 5.95 3.11 0.69
N GLU A 95 6.66 2.04 0.34
CA GLU A 95 7.17 1.08 1.32
C GLU A 95 8.17 1.74 2.28
N GLU A 96 9.10 2.54 1.77
CA GLU A 96 10.04 3.30 2.60
C GLU A 96 9.32 4.19 3.62
N LEU A 97 8.31 4.92 3.17
CA LEU A 97 7.53 5.80 4.05
C LEU A 97 6.72 4.99 5.06
N ARG A 98 6.03 3.95 4.61
CA ARG A 98 5.17 3.10 5.44
C ARG A 98 5.95 2.41 6.56
N LEU A 99 7.14 1.90 6.27
CA LEU A 99 7.98 1.16 7.22
C LEU A 99 8.99 2.04 7.95
N ALA A 100 8.92 3.35 7.78
CA ALA A 100 9.91 4.28 8.33
C ALA A 100 10.11 4.14 9.85
N ARG A 101 9.06 3.85 10.59
CA ARG A 101 9.10 3.72 12.05
C ARG A 101 9.74 2.41 12.52
N ASN A 102 9.82 1.39 11.66
CA ASN A 102 10.48 0.13 11.99
C ASN A 102 11.99 0.30 12.17
N ARG A 103 12.59 1.35 11.58
CA ARG A 103 14.03 1.66 11.72
C ARG A 103 14.50 1.85 13.16
N HIS A 104 13.58 2.12 14.08
CA HIS A 104 13.89 2.23 15.50
C HIS A 104 13.85 0.89 16.24
N LYS A 105 13.35 -0.17 15.60
CA LYS A 105 13.16 -1.49 16.18
C LYS A 105 14.12 -2.53 15.57
N ILE A 106 14.27 -2.48 14.25
CA ILE A 106 15.03 -3.45 13.45
C ILE A 106 15.88 -2.74 12.39
N THR A 107 16.93 -3.40 11.96
CA THR A 107 17.79 -2.92 10.88
C THR A 107 17.10 -3.06 9.51
N ALA A 108 17.59 -2.32 8.51
CA ALA A 108 17.11 -2.45 7.14
C ALA A 108 17.32 -3.87 6.56
N GLN A 109 18.37 -4.57 7.01
CA GLN A 109 18.62 -5.95 6.58
C GLN A 109 17.59 -6.92 7.16
N GLU A 110 17.27 -6.79 8.44
CA GLU A 110 16.22 -7.57 9.09
C GLU A 110 14.86 -7.31 8.44
N GLN A 111 14.52 -6.04 8.15
CA GLN A 111 13.27 -5.72 7.45
C GLN A 111 13.21 -6.40 6.08
N ARG A 112 14.28 -6.37 5.28
CA ARG A 112 14.32 -7.08 3.98
C ARG A 112 14.12 -8.58 4.14
N THR A 113 14.76 -9.19 5.14
CA THR A 113 14.59 -10.61 5.44
C THR A 113 13.14 -10.92 5.79
N LEU A 114 12.54 -10.13 6.69
CA LEU A 114 11.14 -10.30 7.10
C LEU A 114 10.15 -10.10 5.94
N THR A 115 10.41 -9.14 5.07
CA THR A 115 9.58 -8.91 3.87
C THR A 115 9.69 -10.05 2.83
N SER A 116 10.80 -10.80 2.82
CA SER A 116 11.02 -11.87 1.84
C SER A 116 10.43 -13.23 2.23
N ILE A 117 10.04 -13.42 3.48
CA ILE A 117 9.51 -14.73 3.94
C ILE A 117 8.05 -14.94 3.54
N THR A 118 7.66 -16.20 3.44
CA THR A 118 6.25 -16.60 3.33
C THR A 118 5.75 -17.06 4.70
N VAL A 119 4.62 -16.50 5.14
CA VAL A 119 3.99 -16.86 6.43
C VAL A 119 2.67 -17.57 6.17
N GLY A 120 2.51 -18.76 6.75
CA GLY A 120 1.24 -19.50 6.76
C GLY A 120 0.47 -19.21 8.05
N ILE A 121 -0.82 -18.87 7.94
CA ILE A 121 -1.72 -18.63 9.06
C ILE A 121 -2.92 -19.55 8.91
N VAL A 122 -3.13 -20.42 9.88
CA VAL A 122 -4.25 -21.37 9.90
C VAL A 122 -5.18 -21.01 11.06
N GLY A 123 -6.47 -20.87 10.74
CA GLY A 123 -7.48 -20.34 11.65
C GLY A 123 -7.55 -18.81 11.59
N LEU A 124 -8.60 -18.25 10.99
CA LEU A 124 -8.71 -16.81 10.72
C LEU A 124 -9.58 -16.05 11.73
N SER A 125 -10.07 -16.68 12.77
CA SER A 125 -10.70 -15.98 13.87
C SER A 125 -9.66 -15.03 14.53
N VAL A 126 -8.76 -15.58 15.35
CA VAL A 126 -7.63 -14.81 15.91
C VAL A 126 -6.55 -14.52 14.84
N GLY A 127 -6.34 -15.44 13.92
CA GLY A 127 -5.35 -15.34 12.85
C GLY A 127 -5.55 -14.14 11.91
N ASN A 128 -6.77 -13.64 11.77
CA ASN A 128 -7.04 -12.42 11.01
C ASN A 128 -6.32 -11.20 11.60
N ALA A 129 -6.37 -11.02 12.91
CA ALA A 129 -5.66 -9.92 13.58
C ALA A 129 -4.14 -10.06 13.42
N ILE A 130 -3.62 -11.29 13.49
CA ILE A 130 -2.20 -11.58 13.25
C ILE A 130 -1.82 -11.25 11.81
N ALA A 131 -2.59 -11.72 10.82
CA ALA A 131 -2.35 -11.46 9.40
C ALA A 131 -2.32 -9.97 9.10
N THR A 132 -3.29 -9.23 9.63
CA THR A 132 -3.38 -7.76 9.47
C THR A 132 -2.16 -7.07 10.08
N THR A 133 -1.77 -7.46 11.30
CA THR A 133 -0.60 -6.89 11.97
C THR A 133 0.68 -7.16 11.18
N LEU A 134 0.91 -8.39 10.73
CA LEU A 134 2.08 -8.74 9.91
C LEU A 134 2.11 -7.93 8.61
N ALA A 135 0.98 -7.79 7.93
CA ALA A 135 0.89 -6.99 6.71
C ALA A 135 1.22 -5.51 6.96
N LEU A 136 0.73 -4.93 8.07
CA LEU A 136 1.01 -3.55 8.46
C LEU A 136 2.49 -3.34 8.83
N GLU A 137 3.11 -4.28 9.51
CA GLU A 137 4.53 -4.22 9.91
C GLU A 137 5.49 -4.61 8.76
N GLY A 138 4.99 -4.99 7.59
CA GLY A 138 5.81 -5.42 6.44
C GLY A 138 6.52 -6.74 6.67
N VAL A 139 5.89 -7.64 7.41
CA VAL A 139 6.38 -9.00 7.66
C VAL A 139 5.61 -9.99 6.79
N GLY A 140 6.35 -10.82 6.06
CA GLY A 140 5.77 -11.77 5.11
C GLY A 140 5.40 -11.13 3.77
N GLY A 141 6.27 -11.22 2.79
CA GLY A 141 5.98 -10.78 1.42
C GLY A 141 4.84 -11.57 0.79
N HIS A 142 4.59 -12.78 1.30
CA HIS A 142 3.45 -13.61 0.95
C HIS A 142 2.80 -14.16 2.21
N LEU A 143 1.50 -13.90 2.38
CA LEU A 143 0.67 -14.49 3.43
C LEU A 143 -0.20 -15.58 2.82
N LYS A 144 -0.09 -16.81 3.34
CA LYS A 144 -0.96 -17.94 3.01
C LYS A 144 -1.97 -18.11 4.12
N LEU A 145 -3.23 -17.81 3.84
CA LEU A 145 -4.31 -17.84 4.82
C LEU A 145 -5.17 -19.08 4.58
N ALA A 146 -5.48 -19.82 5.62
CA ALA A 146 -6.36 -20.98 5.59
C ALA A 146 -7.29 -21.00 6.79
N ASP A 147 -8.56 -21.30 6.52
CA ASP A 147 -9.55 -21.62 7.54
C ASP A 147 -10.41 -22.77 7.03
N HIS A 148 -10.91 -23.62 7.91
CA HIS A 148 -11.83 -24.69 7.57
C HIS A 148 -13.27 -24.26 7.73
N ASP A 149 -13.54 -23.20 8.48
CA ASP A 149 -14.87 -22.66 8.72
C ASP A 149 -15.29 -21.65 7.64
N HIS A 150 -16.58 -21.42 7.57
CA HIS A 150 -17.16 -20.32 6.83
C HIS A 150 -17.46 -19.16 7.79
N LEU A 151 -17.34 -17.93 7.29
CA LEU A 151 -17.73 -16.76 8.08
C LEU A 151 -19.23 -16.84 8.39
N ASP A 152 -19.55 -16.88 9.68
CA ASP A 152 -20.93 -16.87 10.19
C ASP A 152 -21.24 -15.49 10.80
N THR A 153 -22.52 -15.17 10.88
CA THR A 153 -23.00 -13.92 11.50
C THR A 153 -22.54 -13.77 12.93
N SER A 154 -22.38 -14.87 13.67
CA SER A 154 -21.85 -14.90 15.04
C SER A 154 -20.36 -14.52 15.15
N ASN A 155 -19.65 -14.46 14.02
CA ASN A 155 -18.23 -14.07 13.96
C ASN A 155 -18.02 -12.59 13.63
N ILE A 156 -19.11 -11.83 13.40
CA ILE A 156 -19.07 -10.43 13.00
C ILE A 156 -19.31 -9.54 14.25
N ASN A 157 -18.37 -9.57 15.19
CA ASN A 157 -18.42 -8.73 16.40
C ASN A 157 -17.04 -8.27 16.84
#